data_3919df7e07048a65216775be96816c7d
#
_entry.id   3919df7e07048a65216775be96816c7d
#
_cell.length_a   1.000
_cell.length_b   1.000
_cell.length_c   1.000
_cell.angle_alpha   90.00
_cell.angle_beta   90.00
_cell.angle_gamma   90.00
#
_symmetry.space_group_name_H-M   'P 1'
#
loop_
_entity.id
_entity.type
_entity.pdbx_description
1 polymer ?
#
loop_
_entity_poly.entity_id
_entity_poly.type
_entity_poly.pdbx_seq_one_letter_code
_entity_poly.pdbx_strand_id
1 'polypeptide(L)'
;TLQDERSRITFVMPGETRRYPKEDYFYFSAFPMEGRAEGVCEQGSYYELTDAELTAGYPLGVSNEYAEGSDCITVSTREGALVIVETVAD
;
A
#
# COMPACT_ATOMS: atom_id res chain seq x y z
N THR A 1 15.60 -4.80 14.93
CA THR A 1 14.43 -4.21 14.34
C THR A 1 13.69 -5.24 13.52
N LEU A 2 12.46 -4.95 13.24
CA LEU A 2 11.67 -5.85 12.40
C LEU A 2 11.90 -5.61 10.91
N GLN A 3 12.57 -4.53 10.60
CA GLN A 3 12.85 -4.19 9.21
C GLN A 3 14.16 -4.84 8.79
N ASP A 4 14.14 -5.58 7.72
CA ASP A 4 15.36 -6.11 7.14
C ASP A 4 15.67 -5.36 5.84
N GLU A 5 16.70 -5.79 5.13
CA GLU A 5 17.14 -5.11 3.93
C GLU A 5 16.19 -5.27 2.76
N ARG A 6 15.23 -6.19 2.87
CA ARG A 6 14.40 -6.60 1.74
C ARG A 6 12.96 -6.12 1.84
N SER A 7 12.60 -5.54 2.96
CA SER A 7 11.24 -5.05 3.13
C SER A 7 11.22 -3.82 4.03
N ARG A 8 10.17 -3.04 3.86
CA ARG A 8 9.95 -1.84 4.66
C ARG A 8 8.47 -1.78 5.01
N ILE A 9 8.17 -1.50 6.27
CA ILE A 9 6.80 -1.41 6.76
C ILE A 9 6.54 0.01 7.22
N THR A 10 5.46 0.61 6.71
CA THR A 10 5.05 1.97 7.08
C THR A 10 3.55 2.00 7.27
N PHE A 11 3.03 3.16 7.70
CA PHE A 11 1.61 3.31 7.98
C PHE A 11 1.06 4.54 7.28
N VAL A 12 -0.20 4.45 6.83
CA VAL A 12 -0.94 5.59 6.31
C VAL A 12 -2.14 5.81 7.22
N MET A 13 -2.21 7.00 7.80
CA MET A 13 -3.27 7.33 8.74
C MET A 13 -4.46 7.94 8.00
N PRO A 14 -5.68 7.86 8.57
CA PRO A 14 -6.85 8.46 7.92
C PRO A 14 -6.66 9.95 7.65
N GLY A 15 -7.04 10.35 6.44
CA GLY A 15 -6.87 11.73 6.00
C GLY A 15 -5.48 12.06 5.48
N GLU A 16 -4.56 11.12 5.54
CA GLU A 16 -3.19 11.30 5.11
C GLU A 16 -3.00 10.74 3.71
N THR A 17 -2.16 11.40 2.92
CA THR A 17 -1.76 10.90 1.60
C THR A 17 -0.24 10.71 1.63
N ARG A 18 0.20 9.52 1.29
CA ARG A 18 1.62 9.21 1.26
C ARG A 18 2.05 8.74 -0.11
N ARG A 19 3.28 9.09 -0.45
CA ARG A 19 3.90 8.70 -1.72
C ARG A 19 5.03 7.72 -1.42
N TYR A 20 5.09 6.68 -2.21
CA TYR A 20 6.08 5.62 -2.05
C TYR A 20 6.88 5.49 -3.34
N PRO A 21 8.06 6.13 -3.40
CA PRO A 21 8.93 5.99 -4.57
C PRO A 21 9.35 4.54 -4.75
N LYS A 22 9.47 4.11 -5.98
CA LYS A 22 9.79 2.72 -6.27
C LYS A 22 11.15 2.30 -5.73
N GLU A 23 12.17 3.11 -5.95
CA GLU A 23 13.53 2.79 -5.52
C GLU A 23 13.88 1.36 -5.94
N ASP A 24 14.26 0.51 -4.96
CA ASP A 24 14.57 -0.89 -5.22
C ASP A 24 13.40 -1.83 -4.92
N TYR A 25 12.27 -1.26 -4.53
CA TYR A 25 11.12 -2.08 -4.17
C TYR A 25 10.33 -2.45 -5.40
N PHE A 26 9.80 -3.65 -5.41
CA PHE A 26 9.02 -4.16 -6.52
C PHE A 26 7.60 -4.50 -6.12
N TYR A 27 7.44 -5.16 -4.96
CA TYR A 27 6.12 -5.53 -4.46
C TYR A 27 5.62 -4.52 -3.44
N PHE A 28 4.33 -4.30 -3.47
CA PHE A 28 3.67 -3.32 -2.62
C PHE A 28 2.36 -3.91 -2.13
N SER A 29 2.18 -3.93 -0.81
CA SER A 29 0.97 -4.49 -0.22
C SER A 29 0.38 -3.51 0.77
N ALA A 30 -0.96 -3.42 0.79
CA ALA A 30 -1.67 -2.56 1.72
C ALA A 30 -2.68 -3.40 2.50
N PHE A 31 -2.65 -3.27 3.82
CA PHE A 31 -3.55 -4.00 4.71
C PHE A 31 -4.28 -3.03 5.62
N PRO A 32 -5.57 -3.27 5.92
CA PRO A 32 -6.27 -2.45 6.91
C PRO A 32 -5.74 -2.81 8.29
N MET A 33 -5.24 -1.79 9.01
CA MET A 33 -4.58 -1.99 10.30
C MET A 33 -5.51 -2.59 11.35
N GLU A 34 -6.77 -2.16 11.35
CA GLU A 34 -7.75 -2.61 12.33
C GLU A 34 -8.83 -3.49 11.68
N GLY A 35 -8.49 -4.13 10.58
CA GLY A 35 -9.39 -5.05 9.91
C GLY A 35 -10.29 -4.43 8.86
N ARG A 36 -10.35 -3.10 8.77
CA ARG A 36 -11.16 -2.42 7.78
C ARG A 36 -10.66 -1.01 7.51
N ALA A 37 -10.69 -0.61 6.25
CA ALA A 37 -10.39 0.76 5.84
C ALA A 37 -11.32 1.11 4.69
N GLU A 38 -11.79 2.36 4.65
CA GLU A 38 -12.71 2.83 3.63
C GLU A 38 -12.19 4.09 2.95
N GLY A 39 -12.60 4.28 1.70
CA GLY A 39 -12.14 5.42 0.93
C GLY A 39 -10.66 5.32 0.61
N VAL A 40 -10.19 4.12 0.33
CA VAL A 40 -8.79 3.85 0.03
C VAL A 40 -8.54 4.13 -1.45
N CYS A 41 -7.56 4.97 -1.73
CA CYS A 41 -7.11 5.25 -3.08
C CYS A 41 -5.65 4.86 -3.21
N GLU A 42 -5.32 4.14 -4.26
CA GLU A 42 -3.95 3.71 -4.52
C GLU A 42 -3.69 3.86 -6.00
N GLN A 43 -2.71 4.67 -6.37
CA GLN A 43 -2.41 4.98 -7.75
C GLN A 43 -0.93 4.81 -8.03
N GLY A 44 -0.61 4.39 -9.27
CA GLY A 44 0.76 4.06 -9.64
C GLY A 44 1.10 2.61 -9.42
N SER A 45 0.18 1.83 -8.87
CA SER A 45 0.33 0.39 -8.70
C SER A 45 -0.28 -0.34 -9.88
N TYR A 46 0.03 -1.61 -10.01
CA TYR A 46 -0.50 -2.43 -11.10
C TYR A 46 -2.03 -2.55 -11.02
N TYR A 47 -2.53 -2.80 -9.81
CA TYR A 47 -3.98 -2.81 -9.55
C TYR A 47 -4.32 -1.57 -8.74
N GLU A 48 -4.85 -0.55 -9.43
CA GLU A 48 -5.19 0.69 -8.74
C GLU A 48 -6.52 0.59 -8.02
N LEU A 49 -6.64 1.34 -6.93
CA LEU A 49 -7.85 1.40 -6.14
C LEU A 49 -8.39 2.83 -6.13
N THR A 50 -9.71 2.96 -6.23
CA THR A 50 -10.37 4.26 -6.16
C THR A 50 -11.55 4.12 -5.21
N ASP A 51 -11.50 4.86 -4.09
CA ASP A 51 -12.56 4.87 -3.09
C ASP A 51 -12.96 3.44 -2.69
N ALA A 52 -11.96 2.59 -2.48
CA ALA A 52 -12.17 1.18 -2.21
C ALA A 52 -12.28 0.91 -0.72
N GLU A 53 -12.93 -0.21 -0.41
CA GLU A 53 -12.98 -0.70 0.97
C GLU A 53 -12.06 -1.92 1.07
N LEU A 54 -11.17 -1.90 2.07
CA LEU A 54 -10.29 -3.04 2.36
C LEU A 54 -10.74 -3.67 3.67
N THR A 55 -10.85 -5.00 3.67
CA THR A 55 -11.18 -5.73 4.89
C THR A 55 -10.18 -6.87 5.07
N ALA A 56 -10.05 -7.33 6.31
CA ALA A 56 -9.12 -8.41 6.62
C ALA A 56 -9.50 -9.71 5.89
N GLY A 57 -10.78 -9.93 5.65
CA GLY A 57 -11.26 -11.12 4.98
C GLY A 57 -11.30 -11.02 3.47
N TYR A 58 -11.01 -9.84 2.92
CA TYR A 58 -11.05 -9.62 1.49
C TYR A 58 -10.02 -8.58 1.08
N PRO A 59 -8.75 -8.96 1.09
CA PRO A 59 -7.66 -8.00 0.88
C PRO A 59 -7.46 -7.67 -0.59
N LEU A 60 -7.99 -6.55 -1.04
CA LEU A 60 -7.85 -6.08 -2.41
C LEU A 60 -6.46 -5.55 -2.72
N GLY A 61 -5.76 -5.06 -1.72
CA GLY A 61 -4.46 -4.42 -1.91
C GLY A 61 -3.26 -5.32 -1.69
N VAL A 62 -3.49 -6.61 -1.44
CA VAL A 62 -2.40 -7.54 -1.14
C VAL A 62 -1.73 -8.00 -2.42
N SER A 63 -0.40 -8.10 -2.38
CA SER A 63 0.41 -8.60 -3.50
C SER A 63 0.32 -7.74 -4.75
N ASN A 64 0.27 -6.44 -4.56
CA ASN A 64 0.31 -5.49 -5.67
C ASN A 64 1.76 -5.24 -6.08
N GLU A 65 1.95 -4.54 -7.19
CA GLU A 65 3.28 -4.20 -7.72
C GLU A 65 3.23 -2.77 -8.25
N TYR A 66 4.39 -2.20 -8.49
CA TYR A 66 4.46 -0.93 -9.19
C TYR A 66 4.06 -1.16 -10.65
N ALA A 67 3.22 -0.27 -11.19
CA ALA A 67 2.82 -0.35 -12.59
C ALA A 67 4.03 -0.12 -13.48
N GLU A 68 4.03 -0.74 -14.65
CA GLU A 68 5.09 -0.55 -15.61
C GLU A 68 5.22 0.93 -15.98
N GLY A 69 6.42 1.46 -15.87
CA GLY A 69 6.67 2.87 -16.14
C GLY A 69 6.33 3.80 -14.99
N SER A 70 5.86 3.25 -13.87
CA SER A 70 5.52 4.05 -12.70
C SER A 70 6.73 4.17 -11.78
N ASP A 71 7.01 5.39 -11.31
CA ASP A 71 8.11 5.65 -10.39
C ASP A 71 7.67 5.74 -8.94
N CYS A 72 6.36 5.73 -8.70
CA CYS A 72 5.85 6.05 -7.39
C CYS A 72 4.42 5.53 -7.23
N ILE A 73 4.08 5.07 -6.03
CA ILE A 73 2.71 4.73 -5.68
C ILE A 73 2.23 5.77 -4.68
N THR A 74 1.03 6.31 -4.88
CA THR A 74 0.40 7.26 -3.99
C THR A 74 -0.77 6.56 -3.30
N VAL A 75 -0.81 6.62 -1.97
CA VAL A 75 -1.85 5.95 -1.18
C VAL A 75 -2.49 6.93 -0.22
N SER A 76 -3.81 6.86 -0.13
CA SER A 76 -4.56 7.62 0.87
C SER A 76 -5.71 6.77 1.38
N THR A 77 -6.19 7.10 2.56
CA THR A 77 -7.36 6.44 3.14
C THR A 77 -8.21 7.48 3.84
N ARG A 78 -9.53 7.33 3.73
CA ARG A 78 -10.47 8.25 4.38
C ARG A 78 -10.78 7.78 5.80
N GLU A 79 -11.01 6.50 5.98
CA GLU A 79 -11.30 5.92 7.29
C GLU A 79 -10.51 4.64 7.47
N GLY A 80 -9.92 4.47 8.65
CA GLY A 80 -9.10 3.30 8.96
C GLY A 80 -7.66 3.47 8.47
N ALA A 81 -6.71 3.16 9.34
CA ALA A 81 -5.30 3.23 9.00
C ALA A 81 -4.89 2.03 8.16
N LEU A 82 -3.85 2.21 7.35
CA LEU A 82 -3.30 1.15 6.53
C LEU A 82 -1.88 0.81 6.96
N VAL A 83 -1.53 -0.45 6.86
CA VAL A 83 -0.17 -0.94 6.99
C VAL A 83 0.35 -1.18 5.57
N ILE A 84 1.46 -0.55 5.24
CA ILE A 84 2.06 -0.68 3.91
C ILE A 84 3.33 -1.51 4.02
N VAL A 85 3.44 -2.54 3.20
CA VAL A 85 4.62 -3.41 3.16
C VAL A 85 5.20 -3.32 1.75
N GLU A 86 6.45 -2.89 1.68
CA GLU A 86 7.19 -2.82 0.42
C GLU A 86 8.29 -3.88 0.46
N THR A 87 8.43 -4.64 -0.59
CA THR A 87 9.39 -5.76 -0.65
C THR A 87 10.21 -5.69 -1.92
N VAL A 88 11.49 -5.99 -1.79
CA VAL A 88 12.41 -6.08 -2.92
C VAL A 88 12.20 -7.41 -3.62
N ALA A 89 12.21 -7.38 -4.95
CA ALA A 89 12.15 -8.62 -5.73
C ALA A 89 13.50 -9.34 -5.70
N ASP A 90 13.47 -10.62 -5.59
CA ASP A 90 14.67 -11.45 -5.68
C ASP A 90 14.99 -11.83 -7.11
#